data_57a49fc347a48bf0a9fb1762fb93aba0
#
_entry.id   57a49fc347a48bf0a9fb1762fb93aba0
#
_cell.length_a   1.000
_cell.length_b   1.000
_cell.length_c   1.000
_cell.angle_alpha   90.00
_cell.angle_beta   90.00
_cell.angle_gamma   90.00
#
_symmetry.space_group_name_H-M   'P 1'
#
loop_
_entity.id
_entity.type
_entity.pdbx_description
1 polymer ?
#
loop_
_entity_poly.entity_id
_entity_poly.type
_entity_poly.pdbx_seq_one_letter_code
_entity_poly.pdbx_strand_id
1 'polypeptide(L)'
;AELATSGGFVEEQDWTSLSTALGDMTPPASYDPTMGIIEINEQVFGPPSDVDGSGKMEVLVHDIKDSFDPGAGNPFFTAGFFDPSDLTNSNNADIIHLDTVPAMFSSDGTRKSQDFVLQTLAHEFQHLIFAVTHGALELSFIDEGLAEGAEVVNGYTPRTIDYVLKAAELARP
;
A
#
# COMPACT_ATOMS: atom_id res chain seq x y z
N ALA A 1 -5.58 17.79 -2.41
CA ALA A 1 -6.21 16.50 -2.27
C ALA A 1 -7.71 16.73 -2.06
N GLU A 2 -8.53 16.22 -2.95
CA GLU A 2 -9.98 16.26 -2.82
C GLU A 2 -10.41 15.01 -2.06
N LEU A 3 -11.03 15.20 -0.91
CA LEU A 3 -11.37 14.16 0.04
C LEU A 3 -12.72 13.54 -0.31
N ALA A 4 -12.72 12.40 -0.99
CA ALA A 4 -13.93 11.60 -1.14
C ALA A 4 -14.08 10.67 0.07
N THR A 5 -14.86 11.07 1.07
CA THR A 5 -15.18 10.24 2.23
C THR A 5 -16.36 9.33 1.92
N SER A 6 -16.11 8.06 1.67
CA SER A 6 -17.14 7.03 1.77
C SER A 6 -17.05 6.39 3.15
N GLY A 7 -18.06 6.62 4.00
CA GLY A 7 -18.19 5.88 5.26
C GLY A 7 -18.08 6.67 6.56
N GLY A 8 -17.67 7.94 6.57
CA GLY A 8 -17.80 8.83 7.74
C GLY A 8 -16.86 8.62 8.92
N PHE A 9 -15.85 7.72 8.82
CA PHE A 9 -14.91 7.48 9.91
C PHE A 9 -13.57 8.22 9.75
N VAL A 10 -13.19 8.56 8.52
CA VAL A 10 -11.90 9.21 8.24
C VAL A 10 -11.95 10.67 8.67
N GLU A 11 -10.97 11.08 9.47
CA GLU A 11 -10.86 12.41 10.06
C GLU A 11 -9.56 13.10 9.58
N GLU A 12 -9.44 14.41 9.87
CA GLU A 12 -8.28 15.23 9.52
C GLU A 12 -6.94 14.63 10.02
N GLN A 13 -6.94 13.99 11.18
CA GLN A 13 -5.74 13.34 11.72
C GLN A 13 -5.28 12.15 10.89
N ASP A 14 -6.19 11.43 10.24
CA ASP A 14 -5.84 10.31 9.36
C ASP A 14 -5.14 10.82 8.09
N TRP A 15 -5.67 11.89 7.52
CA TRP A 15 -5.03 12.56 6.37
C TRP A 15 -3.69 13.14 6.72
N THR A 16 -3.56 13.76 7.90
CA THR A 16 -2.28 14.28 8.38
C THR A 16 -1.25 13.16 8.52
N SER A 17 -1.63 12.02 9.08
CA SER A 17 -0.74 10.88 9.24
C SER A 17 -0.31 10.28 7.89
N LEU A 18 -1.25 10.09 6.96
CA LEU A 18 -0.96 9.60 5.61
C LEU A 18 -0.03 10.57 4.86
N SER A 19 -0.33 11.86 4.91
CA SER A 19 0.47 12.90 4.24
C SER A 19 1.89 12.96 4.80
N THR A 20 2.02 12.93 6.13
CA THR A 20 3.34 12.93 6.80
C THR A 20 4.15 11.69 6.45
N ALA A 21 3.54 10.51 6.47
CA ALA A 21 4.23 9.28 6.12
C ALA A 21 4.63 9.23 4.64
N LEU A 22 3.79 9.78 3.76
CA LEU A 22 4.10 9.84 2.33
C LEU A 22 5.25 10.76 1.99
N GLY A 23 5.24 11.99 2.55
CA GLY A 23 6.11 13.07 2.08
C GLY A 23 7.22 13.50 3.02
N ASP A 24 7.12 13.23 4.33
CA ASP A 24 7.97 13.90 5.29
C ASP A 24 8.86 12.96 6.12
N MET A 25 8.30 11.86 6.64
CA MET A 25 9.03 10.98 7.56
C MET A 25 8.45 9.58 7.64
N THR A 26 9.31 8.62 7.92
CA THR A 26 8.99 7.20 8.12
C THR A 26 9.46 6.74 9.51
N PRO A 27 9.11 5.51 9.97
CA PRO A 27 9.56 4.97 11.24
C PRO A 27 11.08 4.98 11.40
N PRO A 28 11.60 5.04 12.65
CA PRO A 28 13.06 5.07 12.92
C PRO A 28 13.85 3.89 12.38
N ALA A 29 13.19 2.78 12.04
CA ALA A 29 13.80 1.59 11.46
C ALA A 29 13.92 1.65 9.94
N SER A 30 13.43 2.70 9.28
CA SER A 30 13.50 2.87 7.83
C SER A 30 14.92 3.13 7.34
N TYR A 31 15.09 3.05 6.02
CA TYR A 31 16.34 3.39 5.33
C TYR A 31 16.83 4.80 5.67
N ASP A 32 15.92 5.76 5.69
CA ASP A 32 16.17 7.12 6.20
C ASP A 32 14.88 7.68 6.84
N PRO A 33 14.81 7.79 8.18
CA PRO A 33 13.61 8.27 8.87
C PRO A 33 13.23 9.74 8.60
N THR A 34 14.11 10.50 7.95
CA THR A 34 13.83 11.90 7.55
C THR A 34 13.24 12.03 6.16
N MET A 35 12.98 10.90 5.51
CA MET A 35 12.32 10.80 4.21
C MET A 35 10.93 10.17 4.34
N GLY A 36 10.02 10.57 3.48
CA GLY A 36 8.72 9.92 3.33
C GLY A 36 8.79 8.64 2.48
N ILE A 37 7.69 7.88 2.48
CA ILE A 37 7.55 6.63 1.71
C ILE A 37 7.84 6.85 0.22
N ILE A 38 7.37 7.97 -0.35
CA ILE A 38 7.59 8.28 -1.77
C ILE A 38 9.08 8.36 -2.06
N GLU A 39 9.81 9.19 -1.32
CA GLU A 39 11.23 9.42 -1.57
C GLU A 39 12.07 8.14 -1.35
N ILE A 40 11.79 7.36 -0.30
CA ILE A 40 12.48 6.10 -0.04
C ILE A 40 12.24 5.10 -1.18
N ASN A 41 10.98 4.90 -1.59
CA ASN A 41 10.65 3.94 -2.65
C ASN A 41 11.26 4.37 -3.99
N GLU A 42 11.22 5.66 -4.33
CA GLU A 42 11.86 6.18 -5.55
C GLU A 42 13.38 5.98 -5.55
N GLN A 43 14.03 6.19 -4.42
CA GLN A 43 15.49 5.98 -4.30
C GLN A 43 15.89 4.51 -4.44
N VAL A 44 15.08 3.60 -3.91
CA VAL A 44 15.41 2.17 -3.86
C VAL A 44 14.95 1.43 -5.11
N PHE A 45 13.75 1.72 -5.61
CA PHE A 45 13.10 0.95 -6.68
C PHE A 45 12.98 1.71 -8.01
N GLY A 46 13.19 3.02 -7.99
CA GLY A 46 13.07 3.89 -9.16
C GLY A 46 11.77 4.73 -9.15
N PRO A 47 11.60 5.62 -10.12
CA PRO A 47 10.45 6.52 -10.15
C PRO A 47 9.16 5.77 -10.52
N PRO A 48 8.01 6.21 -9.98
CA PRO A 48 6.70 5.73 -10.42
C PRO A 48 6.38 6.18 -11.85
N SER A 49 5.24 5.73 -12.37
CA SER A 49 4.67 6.35 -13.56
C SER A 49 4.22 7.79 -13.27
N ASP A 50 4.02 8.51 -14.34
CA ASP A 50 3.38 9.84 -14.33
C ASP A 50 2.53 9.89 -15.60
N VAL A 51 1.51 9.01 -15.63
CA VAL A 51 0.75 8.73 -16.87
C VAL A 51 -0.07 9.93 -17.32
N ASP A 52 -0.47 10.80 -16.40
CA ASP A 52 -1.25 12.01 -16.68
C ASP A 52 -0.39 13.28 -16.75
N GLY A 53 0.91 13.19 -16.46
CA GLY A 53 1.84 14.32 -16.43
C GLY A 53 1.62 15.28 -15.27
N SER A 54 0.93 14.86 -14.21
CA SER A 54 0.63 15.69 -13.04
C SER A 54 1.79 15.77 -12.04
N GLY A 55 2.72 14.83 -12.11
CA GLY A 55 3.79 14.63 -11.12
C GLY A 55 3.25 14.23 -9.75
N LYS A 56 2.08 13.59 -9.69
CA LYS A 56 1.40 13.23 -8.44
C LYS A 56 0.90 11.79 -8.49
N MET A 57 1.01 11.13 -7.36
CA MET A 57 0.30 9.90 -7.07
C MET A 57 -0.97 10.23 -6.26
N GLU A 58 -2.05 9.57 -6.57
CA GLU A 58 -3.31 9.70 -5.85
C GLU A 58 -3.49 8.52 -4.87
N VAL A 59 -3.97 8.81 -3.66
CA VAL A 59 -4.34 7.78 -2.69
C VAL A 59 -5.84 7.85 -2.46
N LEU A 60 -6.55 6.83 -2.92
CA LEU A 60 -7.99 6.71 -2.76
C LEU A 60 -8.31 5.87 -1.52
N VAL A 61 -8.78 6.54 -0.47
CA VAL A 61 -9.17 5.90 0.79
C VAL A 61 -10.67 5.66 0.81
N HIS A 62 -11.09 4.40 0.79
CA HIS A 62 -12.50 4.03 0.73
C HIS A 62 -12.75 2.66 1.36
N ASP A 63 -14.01 2.32 1.62
CA ASP A 63 -14.43 0.98 2.03
C ASP A 63 -14.38 0.05 0.79
N ILE A 64 -13.33 -0.76 0.69
CA ILE A 64 -13.15 -1.71 -0.41
C ILE A 64 -14.24 -2.78 -0.32
N LYS A 65 -15.00 -2.92 -1.41
CA LYS A 65 -16.12 -3.87 -1.48
C LYS A 65 -15.62 -5.27 -1.80
N ASP A 66 -15.05 -5.89 -0.81
CA ASP A 66 -14.67 -7.30 -0.84
C ASP A 66 -15.72 -8.18 -0.13
N SER A 67 -15.37 -9.42 0.15
CA SER A 67 -16.27 -10.35 0.84
C SER A 67 -16.00 -10.44 2.35
N PHE A 68 -15.36 -9.46 2.94
CA PHE A 68 -15.09 -9.42 4.38
C PHE A 68 -16.38 -9.47 5.20
N ASP A 69 -16.57 -10.57 5.91
CA ASP A 69 -17.67 -10.77 6.86
C ASP A 69 -17.23 -11.80 7.92
N PRO A 70 -16.57 -11.37 9.00
CA PRO A 70 -16.14 -12.29 10.05
C PRO A 70 -17.31 -12.97 10.78
N GLY A 71 -18.50 -12.34 10.77
CA GLY A 71 -19.72 -12.92 11.33
C GLY A 71 -20.24 -14.09 10.52
N ALA A 72 -20.06 -14.08 9.20
CA ALA A 72 -20.36 -15.18 8.29
C ALA A 72 -19.17 -16.16 8.09
N GLY A 73 -18.07 -15.97 8.81
CA GLY A 73 -16.91 -16.85 8.78
C GLY A 73 -15.87 -16.50 7.70
N ASN A 74 -15.96 -15.34 7.09
CA ASN A 74 -14.94 -14.82 6.17
C ASN A 74 -14.17 -13.63 6.78
N PRO A 75 -13.03 -13.89 7.48
CA PRO A 75 -12.25 -12.84 8.11
C PRO A 75 -11.22 -12.17 7.17
N PHE A 76 -11.14 -12.62 5.92
CA PHE A 76 -10.16 -12.11 4.94
C PHE A 76 -10.66 -10.84 4.28
N PHE A 77 -9.76 -9.88 4.11
CA PHE A 77 -10.04 -8.60 3.47
C PHE A 77 -8.85 -8.10 2.68
N THR A 78 -9.09 -7.17 1.78
CA THR A 78 -8.10 -6.45 0.99
C THR A 78 -7.77 -5.14 1.70
N ALA A 79 -6.55 -4.98 2.20
CA ALA A 79 -6.14 -3.79 2.94
C ALA A 79 -5.84 -2.59 2.03
N GLY A 80 -5.44 -2.87 0.81
CA GLY A 80 -5.19 -1.93 -0.28
C GLY A 80 -4.82 -2.70 -1.54
N PHE A 81 -4.75 -2.00 -2.64
CA PHE A 81 -4.28 -2.54 -3.91
C PHE A 81 -3.86 -1.43 -4.87
N PHE A 82 -2.97 -1.78 -5.79
CA PHE A 82 -2.72 -1.05 -7.02
C PHE A 82 -3.41 -1.79 -8.17
N ASP A 83 -4.18 -1.08 -9.00
CA ASP A 83 -4.78 -1.63 -10.21
C ASP A 83 -4.08 -1.06 -11.46
N PRO A 84 -3.31 -1.87 -12.21
CA PRO A 84 -2.67 -1.40 -13.45
C PRO A 84 -3.64 -0.81 -14.48
N SER A 85 -4.93 -1.11 -14.39
CA SER A 85 -5.93 -0.53 -15.28
C SER A 85 -6.17 0.96 -15.03
N ASP A 86 -5.82 1.46 -13.85
CA ASP A 86 -5.91 2.88 -13.52
C ASP A 86 -4.92 3.72 -14.33
N LEU A 87 -3.75 3.16 -14.67
CA LEU A 87 -2.76 3.82 -15.52
C LEU A 87 -3.27 4.04 -16.96
N THR A 88 -4.32 3.36 -17.32
CA THR A 88 -4.93 3.37 -18.66
C THR A 88 -6.44 3.61 -18.54
N ASN A 89 -7.17 3.36 -19.60
CA ASN A 89 -8.64 3.40 -19.61
C ASN A 89 -9.21 4.78 -19.19
N SER A 90 -10.17 4.75 -18.26
CA SER A 90 -10.92 5.94 -17.88
C SER A 90 -10.26 6.81 -16.81
N ASN A 91 -9.35 6.24 -16.01
CA ASN A 91 -8.71 6.99 -14.93
C ASN A 91 -7.46 7.73 -15.42
N ASN A 92 -6.57 7.05 -16.14
CA ASN A 92 -5.31 7.62 -16.64
C ASN A 92 -4.57 8.37 -15.53
N ALA A 93 -4.41 7.73 -14.38
CA ALA A 93 -3.82 8.29 -13.18
C ALA A 93 -3.07 7.24 -12.37
N ASP A 94 -2.12 7.68 -11.58
CA ASP A 94 -1.32 6.85 -10.67
C ASP A 94 -2.06 6.74 -9.34
N ILE A 95 -2.88 5.70 -9.17
CA ILE A 95 -3.79 5.54 -8.03
C ILE A 95 -3.40 4.34 -7.18
N ILE A 96 -3.38 4.54 -5.85
CA ILE A 96 -3.31 3.48 -4.85
C ILE A 96 -4.60 3.49 -4.04
N HIS A 97 -5.22 2.33 -3.89
CA HIS A 97 -6.44 2.15 -3.12
C HIS A 97 -6.11 1.65 -1.71
N LEU A 98 -6.70 2.27 -0.68
CA LEU A 98 -6.57 1.87 0.72
C LEU A 98 -7.95 1.65 1.34
N ASP A 99 -8.07 0.54 2.07
CA ASP A 99 -9.31 0.19 2.75
C ASP A 99 -9.51 0.97 4.05
N THR A 100 -10.75 1.40 4.29
CA THR A 100 -11.15 2.00 5.56
C THR A 100 -11.59 0.96 6.59
N VAL A 101 -12.41 0.01 6.21
CA VAL A 101 -12.96 -1.03 7.11
C VAL A 101 -12.79 -2.41 6.49
N PRO A 102 -11.98 -3.29 7.09
CA PRO A 102 -11.46 -3.23 8.46
C PRO A 102 -10.01 -2.76 8.61
N ALA A 103 -9.36 -2.19 7.58
CA ALA A 103 -7.94 -1.85 7.66
C ALA A 103 -7.65 -0.69 8.63
N MET A 104 -8.28 0.48 8.45
CA MET A 104 -8.09 1.66 9.31
C MET A 104 -8.97 1.62 10.56
N PHE A 105 -10.18 1.10 10.43
CA PHE A 105 -11.18 1.09 11.49
C PHE A 105 -11.80 -0.31 11.64
N SER A 106 -12.16 -0.67 12.86
CA SER A 106 -13.02 -1.82 13.09
C SER A 106 -14.45 -1.51 12.62
N SER A 107 -15.28 -2.55 12.44
CA SER A 107 -16.67 -2.40 11.99
C SER A 107 -17.55 -1.54 12.92
N ASP A 108 -17.12 -1.37 14.18
CA ASP A 108 -17.77 -0.49 15.17
C ASP A 108 -17.26 0.96 15.13
N GLY A 109 -16.35 1.28 14.18
CA GLY A 109 -15.73 2.60 14.04
C GLY A 109 -14.53 2.85 14.93
N THR A 110 -14.07 1.86 15.71
CA THR A 110 -12.86 2.00 16.52
C THR A 110 -11.63 2.10 15.63
N ARG A 111 -10.85 3.19 15.76
CA ARG A 111 -9.61 3.41 15.02
C ARG A 111 -8.54 2.39 15.41
N LYS A 112 -7.89 1.83 14.42
CA LYS A 112 -6.74 0.95 14.57
C LYS A 112 -5.42 1.72 14.50
N SER A 113 -4.28 1.04 14.80
CA SER A 113 -2.97 1.59 14.48
C SER A 113 -2.86 1.82 12.96
N GLN A 114 -2.32 2.97 12.59
CA GLN A 114 -2.15 3.30 11.17
C GLN A 114 -0.94 2.59 10.54
N ASP A 115 -0.04 2.00 11.34
CA ASP A 115 1.14 1.31 10.82
C ASP A 115 0.79 0.27 9.75
N PHE A 116 -0.32 -0.46 9.94
CA PHE A 116 -0.77 -1.46 8.99
C PHE A 116 -1.15 -0.87 7.63
N VAL A 117 -1.86 0.27 7.62
CA VAL A 117 -2.26 0.95 6.38
C VAL A 117 -1.08 1.63 5.72
N LEU A 118 -0.17 2.24 6.50
CA LEU A 118 1.05 2.86 5.98
C LEU A 118 2.01 1.82 5.39
N GLN A 119 2.11 0.65 6.03
CA GLN A 119 2.82 -0.50 5.49
C GLN A 119 2.21 -0.96 4.16
N THR A 120 0.87 -1.07 4.08
CA THR A 120 0.16 -1.38 2.83
C THR A 120 0.46 -0.34 1.76
N LEU A 121 0.43 0.93 2.11
CA LEU A 121 0.74 2.02 1.19
C LEU A 121 2.14 1.90 0.58
N ALA A 122 3.16 1.60 1.40
CA ALA A 122 4.52 1.38 0.92
C ALA A 122 4.62 0.17 -0.04
N HIS A 123 3.89 -0.90 0.26
CA HIS A 123 3.77 -2.12 -0.54
C HIS A 123 3.14 -1.83 -1.91
N GLU A 124 1.95 -1.22 -1.93
CA GLU A 124 1.20 -0.94 -3.16
C GLU A 124 1.91 0.12 -4.04
N PHE A 125 2.61 1.06 -3.42
CA PHE A 125 3.42 2.03 -4.17
C PHE A 125 4.57 1.35 -4.92
N GLN A 126 5.13 0.28 -4.37
CA GLN A 126 6.16 -0.48 -5.08
C GLN A 126 5.57 -1.22 -6.28
N HIS A 127 4.35 -1.79 -6.19
CA HIS A 127 3.67 -2.39 -7.34
C HIS A 127 3.46 -1.37 -8.47
N LEU A 128 3.07 -0.14 -8.13
CA LEU A 128 2.94 0.93 -9.12
C LEU A 128 4.28 1.23 -9.81
N ILE A 129 5.40 1.28 -9.07
CA ILE A 129 6.74 1.44 -9.65
C ILE A 129 7.11 0.24 -10.54
N PHE A 130 6.83 -0.99 -10.09
CA PHE A 130 7.14 -2.21 -10.82
C PHE A 130 6.39 -2.30 -12.16
N ALA A 131 5.11 -1.95 -12.16
CA ALA A 131 4.26 -2.00 -13.35
C ALA A 131 4.82 -1.16 -14.51
N VAL A 132 5.46 -0.04 -14.19
CA VAL A 132 6.06 0.86 -15.19
C VAL A 132 7.41 0.35 -15.69
N THR A 133 8.22 -0.17 -14.79
CA THR A 133 9.59 -0.59 -15.13
C THR A 133 9.65 -1.93 -15.82
N HIS A 134 8.70 -2.82 -15.55
CA HIS A 134 8.73 -4.21 -16.02
C HIS A 134 7.54 -4.59 -16.93
N GLY A 135 6.52 -3.73 -17.04
CA GLY A 135 5.33 -3.98 -17.85
C GLY A 135 4.57 -5.23 -17.39
N ALA A 136 3.91 -5.92 -18.32
CA ALA A 136 3.13 -7.12 -18.03
C ALA A 136 3.99 -8.41 -17.88
N LEU A 137 5.22 -8.30 -17.41
CA LEU A 137 6.00 -9.49 -17.06
C LEU A 137 5.35 -10.15 -15.85
N GLU A 138 4.80 -11.34 -16.06
CA GLU A 138 4.19 -12.16 -15.00
C GLU A 138 5.26 -12.75 -14.06
N LEU A 139 5.98 -11.89 -13.36
CA LEU A 139 6.95 -12.27 -12.33
C LEU A 139 6.38 -11.97 -10.95
N SER A 140 5.17 -12.44 -10.68
CA SER A 140 4.42 -12.12 -9.45
C SER A 140 5.23 -12.34 -8.16
N PHE A 141 6.08 -13.37 -8.11
CA PHE A 141 6.91 -13.60 -6.92
C PHE A 141 8.04 -12.57 -6.74
N ILE A 142 8.52 -11.97 -7.84
CA ILE A 142 9.52 -10.88 -7.79
C ILE A 142 8.82 -9.59 -7.39
N ASP A 143 7.69 -9.30 -7.99
CA ASP A 143 6.86 -8.15 -7.72
C ASP A 143 6.45 -8.12 -6.23
N GLU A 144 5.86 -9.19 -5.73
CA GLU A 144 5.54 -9.34 -4.31
C GLU A 144 6.77 -9.25 -3.41
N GLY A 145 7.89 -9.87 -3.81
CA GLY A 145 9.13 -9.80 -3.04
C GLY A 145 9.72 -8.41 -2.94
N LEU A 146 9.58 -7.59 -3.99
CA LEU A 146 9.99 -6.18 -3.97
C LEU A 146 9.02 -5.34 -3.15
N ALA A 147 7.72 -5.61 -3.22
CA ALA A 147 6.71 -4.93 -2.42
C ALA A 147 6.88 -5.21 -0.91
N GLU A 148 7.18 -6.45 -0.50
CA GLU A 148 7.60 -6.79 0.86
C GLU A 148 8.92 -6.08 1.23
N GLY A 149 9.85 -5.97 0.28
CA GLY A 149 11.08 -5.20 0.46
C GLY A 149 10.80 -3.71 0.71
N ALA A 150 9.79 -3.13 0.06
CA ALA A 150 9.37 -1.75 0.30
C ALA A 150 8.85 -1.55 1.72
N GLU A 151 8.11 -2.51 2.28
CA GLU A 151 7.71 -2.46 3.69
C GLU A 151 8.93 -2.32 4.62
N VAL A 152 9.97 -3.15 4.38
CA VAL A 152 11.19 -3.17 5.20
C VAL A 152 11.99 -1.88 5.09
N VAL A 153 12.23 -1.38 3.88
CA VAL A 153 13.04 -0.15 3.70
C VAL A 153 12.33 1.08 4.24
N ASN A 154 11.00 1.04 4.34
CA ASN A 154 10.20 2.07 4.99
C ASN A 154 10.04 1.85 6.51
N GLY A 155 10.71 0.85 7.09
CA GLY A 155 10.76 0.62 8.53
C GLY A 155 9.59 -0.14 9.12
N TYR A 156 8.75 -0.75 8.28
CA TYR A 156 7.66 -1.61 8.71
C TYR A 156 8.09 -3.07 8.82
N THR A 157 7.37 -3.85 9.61
CA THR A 157 7.66 -5.28 9.76
C THR A 157 6.93 -6.05 8.66
N PRO A 158 7.63 -6.83 7.81
CA PRO A 158 7.00 -7.61 6.76
C PRO A 158 5.92 -8.55 7.30
N ARG A 159 4.80 -8.64 6.60
CA ARG A 159 3.65 -9.47 7.02
C ARG A 159 3.90 -10.96 6.84
N THR A 160 4.77 -11.35 5.92
CA THR A 160 4.87 -12.71 5.37
C THR A 160 6.25 -13.34 5.43
N ILE A 161 7.11 -12.90 6.33
CA ILE A 161 8.37 -13.65 6.59
C ILE A 161 8.09 -15.15 6.80
N ASP A 162 6.98 -15.49 7.45
CA ASP A 162 6.54 -16.88 7.65
C ASP A 162 6.22 -17.60 6.33
N TYR A 163 5.76 -16.90 5.31
CA TYR A 163 5.44 -17.50 4.01
C TYR A 163 6.72 -17.89 3.25
N VAL A 164 7.72 -17.01 3.27
CA VAL A 164 9.03 -17.24 2.63
C VAL A 164 9.78 -18.35 3.37
N LEU A 165 9.75 -18.36 4.70
CA LEU A 165 10.36 -19.41 5.50
C LEU A 165 9.68 -20.76 5.29
N LYS A 166 8.35 -20.79 5.16
CA LYS A 166 7.58 -22.00 4.90
C LYS A 166 7.82 -22.53 3.49
N ALA A 167 7.93 -21.66 2.49
CA ALA A 167 8.30 -22.05 1.13
C ALA A 167 9.74 -22.60 1.08
N ALA A 168 10.67 -22.00 1.82
CA ALA A 168 12.05 -22.49 1.93
C ALA A 168 12.14 -23.84 2.67
N GLU A 169 11.28 -24.11 3.64
CA GLU A 169 11.19 -25.41 4.31
C GLU A 169 10.66 -26.51 3.38
N LEU A 170 9.65 -26.20 2.55
CA LEU A 170 9.09 -27.13 1.57
C LEU A 170 10.00 -27.39 0.38
N ALA A 171 10.96 -26.51 0.10
CA ALA A 171 11.93 -26.65 -1.00
C ALA A 171 13.23 -27.38 -0.58
N ARG A 172 13.36 -27.84 0.67
CA ARG A 172 14.50 -28.66 1.09
C ARG A 172 14.30 -30.09 0.61
N PRO A 173 15.28 -30.67 -0.10
CA PRO A 173 15.25 -32.06 -0.56
C PRO A 173 15.25 -33.04 0.60
#